data_a8ac67fdaf5ed99ddfcf29539d0d53fa
#
_entry.id   a8ac67fdaf5ed99ddfcf29539d0d53fa
#
_cell.length_a   1.000
_cell.length_b   1.000
_cell.length_c   1.000
_cell.angle_alpha   90.00
_cell.angle_beta   90.00
_cell.angle_gamma   90.00
#
_symmetry.space_group_name_H-M   'P 1'
#
loop_
_entity.id
_entity.type
_entity.pdbx_description
1 polymer ?
#
loop_
_entity_poly.entity_id
_entity_poly.type
_entity_poly.pdbx_seq_one_letter_code
_entity_poly.pdbx_strand_id
1 'polypeptide(L)'
;MSIIVADNLSKVYPVAVKEPGLKGTLRHFLRRTYREVRAVQGVSFEIEPGEVVGFLGPNGAGKTTTLKMLTGLIHPSAGRVRVAEHVPFRREASFLQKITLVMGQKQQLIWDLPVLDSLKINAAVYGIPDREYRRRLSLLTEMLSLENKLNVPVRKLSLGERMKAELMAALLHQPQVLFLDEPTLGLDVNAQVGVREFLREYNQRYGATVLLTSHYMADITALCRRVILIHEGQLIYDGSLEGLLERFAPYREVQVELAHPLPVQTLQATSLLSSYGEVESVDGQSVRLLVQRESLTGTLTRILAELEVLDLKVTDPPVEEVIGRVFRTGGVS
;
A
#
# COMPACT_ATOMS: atom_id res chain seq x y z
N MET A 1 -1.15 16.58 -17.41
CA MET A 1 0.23 16.08 -17.63
C MET A 1 0.65 15.35 -16.38
N SER A 2 0.99 14.08 -16.50
CA SER A 2 1.25 13.18 -15.38
C SER A 2 2.43 13.67 -14.54
N ILE A 3 2.27 13.69 -13.23
CA ILE A 3 3.30 14.13 -12.27
C ILE A 3 4.36 13.05 -12.03
N ILE A 4 3.97 11.76 -12.13
CA ILE A 4 4.88 10.62 -12.11
C ILE A 4 4.73 9.86 -13.42
N VAL A 5 5.85 9.59 -14.09
CA VAL A 5 5.91 8.78 -15.30
C VAL A 5 7.02 7.75 -15.15
N ALA A 6 6.67 6.49 -15.17
CA ALA A 6 7.59 5.36 -15.27
C ALA A 6 7.38 4.71 -16.65
N ASP A 7 8.46 4.59 -17.42
CA ASP A 7 8.43 4.01 -18.76
C ASP A 7 9.45 2.88 -18.86
N ASN A 8 8.94 1.64 -18.98
CA ASN A 8 9.73 0.41 -19.06
C ASN A 8 10.81 0.29 -17.98
N LEU A 9 10.47 0.70 -16.74
CA LEU A 9 11.39 0.84 -15.64
C LEU A 9 11.85 -0.52 -15.13
N SER A 10 13.18 -0.72 -15.07
CA SER A 10 13.76 -1.99 -14.66
C SER A 10 14.90 -1.80 -13.68
N LYS A 11 15.05 -2.77 -12.75
CA LYS A 11 16.17 -2.82 -11.82
C LYS A 11 16.70 -4.25 -11.66
N VAL A 12 17.96 -4.42 -11.96
CA VAL A 12 18.70 -5.67 -11.79
C VAL A 12 19.81 -5.45 -10.77
N TYR A 13 19.92 -6.34 -9.80
CA TYR A 13 20.98 -6.35 -8.81
C TYR A 13 21.92 -7.53 -9.06
N PRO A 14 23.23 -7.30 -9.25
CA PRO A 14 24.22 -8.38 -9.22
C PRO A 14 24.45 -8.82 -7.76
N VAL A 15 23.98 -9.99 -7.40
CA VAL A 15 24.16 -10.57 -6.06
C VAL A 15 25.28 -11.59 -6.13
N ALA A 16 26.34 -11.40 -5.33
CA ALA A 16 27.45 -12.36 -5.26
C ALA A 16 26.98 -13.69 -4.66
N VAL A 17 27.21 -14.78 -5.37
CA VAL A 17 26.91 -16.13 -4.89
C VAL A 17 28.14 -16.69 -4.21
N LYS A 18 28.02 -17.02 -2.92
CA LYS A 18 29.09 -17.64 -2.13
C LYS A 18 28.76 -19.10 -1.89
N GLU A 19 29.62 -20.01 -2.36
CA GLU A 19 29.54 -21.43 -2.02
C GLU A 19 29.88 -21.64 -0.53
N PRO A 20 29.16 -22.50 0.21
CA PRO A 20 29.47 -22.77 1.60
C PRO A 20 30.85 -23.45 1.76
N GLY A 21 31.52 -23.15 2.89
CA GLY A 21 32.80 -23.75 3.28
C GLY A 21 34.03 -22.93 2.92
N LEU A 22 35.20 -23.31 3.50
CA LEU A 22 36.47 -22.60 3.36
C LEU A 22 36.98 -22.54 1.91
N LYS A 23 36.80 -23.62 1.14
CA LYS A 23 37.17 -23.68 -0.28
C LYS A 23 36.29 -22.72 -1.13
N GLY A 24 34.98 -22.62 -0.81
CA GLY A 24 34.06 -21.68 -1.45
C GLY A 24 34.45 -20.23 -1.14
N THR A 25 34.88 -19.96 0.09
CA THR A 25 35.35 -18.62 0.50
C THR A 25 36.62 -18.20 -0.25
N LEU A 26 37.61 -19.10 -0.41
CA LEU A 26 38.84 -18.82 -1.13
C LEU A 26 38.57 -18.60 -2.63
N ARG A 27 37.70 -19.44 -3.21
CA ARG A 27 37.30 -19.33 -4.62
C ARG A 27 36.54 -18.01 -4.89
N HIS A 28 35.65 -17.60 -3.96
CA HIS A 28 34.93 -16.33 -4.05
C HIS A 28 35.85 -15.11 -3.99
N PHE A 29 36.97 -15.20 -3.23
CA PHE A 29 37.99 -14.15 -3.16
C PHE A 29 38.76 -13.99 -4.48
N LEU A 30 39.04 -15.11 -5.16
CA LEU A 30 39.78 -15.14 -6.43
C LEU A 30 38.86 -14.87 -7.64
N ARG A 31 37.61 -15.34 -7.63
CA ARG A 31 36.66 -15.20 -8.75
C ARG A 31 35.24 -15.11 -8.21
N ARG A 32 34.69 -13.86 -8.17
CA ARG A 32 33.33 -13.62 -7.74
C ARG A 32 32.34 -14.02 -8.84
N THR A 33 31.48 -14.97 -8.53
CA THR A 33 30.32 -15.31 -9.38
C THR A 33 29.12 -14.47 -8.93
N TYR A 34 28.44 -13.87 -9.87
CA TYR A 34 27.24 -13.04 -9.58
C TYR A 34 26.01 -13.73 -10.18
N ARG A 35 24.92 -13.71 -9.42
CA ARG A 35 23.58 -14.02 -9.90
C ARG A 35 22.82 -12.70 -10.06
N GLU A 36 22.15 -12.54 -11.17
CA GLU A 36 21.26 -11.40 -11.39
C GLU A 36 19.93 -11.62 -10.65
N VAL A 37 19.53 -10.67 -9.84
CA VAL A 37 18.20 -10.58 -9.22
C VAL A 37 17.46 -9.43 -9.88
N ARG A 38 16.43 -9.78 -10.65
CA ARG A 38 15.57 -8.81 -11.35
C ARG A 38 14.48 -8.35 -10.40
N ALA A 39 14.74 -7.26 -9.69
CA ALA A 39 13.81 -6.72 -8.69
C ALA A 39 12.63 -5.95 -9.30
N VAL A 40 12.80 -5.35 -10.49
CA VAL A 40 11.77 -4.67 -11.27
C VAL A 40 12.03 -4.95 -12.73
N GLN A 41 10.97 -5.26 -13.52
CA GLN A 41 11.08 -5.78 -14.86
C GLN A 41 10.09 -5.07 -15.80
N GLY A 42 10.52 -3.98 -16.43
CA GLY A 42 9.75 -3.29 -17.46
C GLY A 42 8.44 -2.66 -16.99
N VAL A 43 8.39 -2.13 -15.77
CA VAL A 43 7.19 -1.55 -15.19
C VAL A 43 6.91 -0.18 -15.81
N SER A 44 5.68 0.02 -16.33
CA SER A 44 5.23 1.28 -16.91
C SER A 44 3.90 1.71 -16.29
N PHE A 45 3.84 2.95 -15.78
CA PHE A 45 2.63 3.57 -15.27
C PHE A 45 2.79 5.09 -15.23
N GLU A 46 1.66 5.77 -15.16
CA GLU A 46 1.58 7.22 -15.01
C GLU A 46 0.64 7.58 -13.86
N ILE A 47 0.94 8.64 -13.10
CA ILE A 47 0.08 9.14 -12.02
C ILE A 47 -0.15 10.64 -12.26
N GLU A 48 -1.42 11.04 -12.20
CA GLU A 48 -1.83 12.42 -12.38
C GLU A 48 -1.67 13.24 -11.08
N PRO A 49 -1.52 14.57 -11.18
CA PRO A 49 -1.45 15.44 -10.00
C PRO A 49 -2.68 15.27 -9.09
N GLY A 50 -2.44 15.17 -7.79
CA GLY A 50 -3.48 15.04 -6.76
C GLY A 50 -4.05 13.64 -6.57
N GLU A 51 -3.67 12.64 -7.38
CA GLU A 51 -4.11 11.26 -7.18
C GLU A 51 -3.49 10.66 -5.90
N VAL A 52 -4.28 9.82 -5.23
CA VAL A 52 -3.81 8.91 -4.16
C VAL A 52 -3.88 7.49 -4.70
N VAL A 53 -2.71 6.90 -4.94
CA VAL A 53 -2.57 5.59 -5.58
C VAL A 53 -1.96 4.59 -4.62
N GLY A 54 -2.62 3.43 -4.47
CA GLY A 54 -2.10 2.28 -3.74
C GLY A 54 -1.13 1.46 -4.59
N PHE A 55 0.09 1.25 -4.12
CA PHE A 55 1.11 0.44 -4.82
C PHE A 55 1.32 -0.86 -4.05
N LEU A 56 0.70 -1.95 -4.51
CA LEU A 56 0.50 -3.17 -3.76
C LEU A 56 1.27 -4.35 -4.37
N GLY A 57 1.65 -5.29 -3.52
CA GLY A 57 2.34 -6.51 -3.92
C GLY A 57 2.87 -7.27 -2.71
N PRO A 58 3.19 -8.56 -2.84
CA PRO A 58 3.79 -9.33 -1.77
C PRO A 58 5.20 -8.82 -1.40
N ASN A 59 5.76 -9.35 -0.32
CA ASN A 59 7.13 -9.05 0.05
C ASN A 59 8.09 -9.51 -1.05
N GLY A 60 9.04 -8.64 -1.42
CA GLY A 60 9.97 -8.91 -2.53
C GLY A 60 9.42 -8.63 -3.92
N ALA A 61 8.17 -8.20 -4.08
CA ALA A 61 7.58 -7.87 -5.39
C ALA A 61 8.22 -6.69 -6.13
N GLY A 62 9.08 -5.91 -5.47
CA GLY A 62 9.75 -4.76 -6.08
C GLY A 62 9.22 -3.38 -5.64
N LYS A 63 8.21 -3.30 -4.74
CA LYS A 63 7.59 -2.04 -4.27
C LYS A 63 8.62 -1.01 -3.80
N THR A 64 9.35 -1.30 -2.74
CA THR A 64 10.36 -0.39 -2.17
C THR A 64 11.48 -0.06 -3.17
N THR A 65 11.84 -1.00 -4.06
CA THR A 65 12.82 -0.75 -5.13
C THR A 65 12.29 0.28 -6.11
N THR A 66 11.02 0.15 -6.51
CA THR A 66 10.36 1.13 -7.39
C THR A 66 10.30 2.50 -6.73
N LEU A 67 9.82 2.61 -5.48
CA LEU A 67 9.81 3.87 -4.73
C LEU A 67 11.19 4.52 -4.65
N LYS A 68 12.24 3.73 -4.43
CA LYS A 68 13.62 4.25 -4.40
C LYS A 68 14.10 4.74 -5.76
N MET A 69 13.64 4.17 -6.87
CA MET A 69 13.93 4.70 -8.21
C MET A 69 13.18 6.00 -8.47
N LEU A 70 11.89 6.07 -8.09
CA LEU A 70 11.06 7.29 -8.22
C LEU A 70 11.57 8.45 -7.38
N THR A 71 12.23 8.17 -6.25
CA THR A 71 12.81 9.20 -5.36
C THR A 71 14.28 9.51 -5.64
N GLY A 72 14.89 8.85 -6.64
CA GLY A 72 16.28 9.06 -7.01
C GLY A 72 17.31 8.51 -6.02
N LEU A 73 16.90 7.61 -5.11
CA LEU A 73 17.79 6.89 -4.20
C LEU A 73 18.54 5.75 -4.89
N ILE A 74 17.96 5.21 -5.96
CA ILE A 74 18.55 4.13 -6.75
C ILE A 74 18.41 4.49 -8.24
N HIS A 75 19.49 4.28 -9.00
CA HIS A 75 19.46 4.42 -10.44
C HIS A 75 18.80 3.19 -11.10
N PRO A 76 17.85 3.34 -12.03
CA PRO A 76 17.30 2.23 -12.80
C PRO A 76 18.39 1.58 -13.66
N SER A 77 18.26 0.27 -13.90
CA SER A 77 19.13 -0.46 -14.82
C SER A 77 18.72 -0.26 -16.29
N ALA A 78 17.42 -0.03 -16.53
CA ALA A 78 16.85 0.31 -17.83
C ALA A 78 15.54 1.07 -17.67
N GLY A 79 15.05 1.67 -18.75
CA GLY A 79 13.82 2.46 -18.77
C GLY A 79 14.05 3.92 -18.38
N ARG A 80 12.95 4.66 -18.25
CA ARG A 80 12.93 6.08 -17.93
C ARG A 80 11.99 6.36 -16.78
N VAL A 81 12.31 7.40 -16.01
CA VAL A 81 11.46 7.87 -14.91
C VAL A 81 11.50 9.39 -14.83
N ARG A 82 10.33 9.97 -14.65
CA ARG A 82 10.16 11.41 -14.42
C ARG A 82 9.18 11.62 -13.26
N VAL A 83 9.53 12.49 -12.34
CA VAL A 83 8.70 12.86 -11.19
C VAL A 83 8.76 14.37 -11.02
N ALA A 84 7.60 15.02 -10.95
CA ALA A 84 7.45 16.47 -10.84
C ALA A 84 8.34 17.22 -11.86
N GLU A 85 8.33 16.72 -13.14
CA GLU A 85 9.09 17.23 -14.30
C GLU A 85 10.61 17.00 -14.25
N HIS A 86 11.14 16.37 -13.19
CA HIS A 86 12.56 16.09 -13.00
C HIS A 86 12.91 14.63 -13.28
N VAL A 87 14.19 14.39 -13.56
CA VAL A 87 14.79 13.05 -13.59
C VAL A 87 15.33 12.75 -12.19
N PRO A 88 14.71 11.82 -11.42
CA PRO A 88 14.96 11.70 -9.97
C PRO A 88 16.42 11.47 -9.57
N PHE A 89 17.15 10.64 -10.32
CA PHE A 89 18.54 10.29 -9.97
C PHE A 89 19.54 11.45 -10.14
N ARG A 90 19.17 12.56 -10.79
CA ARG A 90 19.98 13.78 -10.82
C ARG A 90 20.00 14.49 -9.48
N ARG A 91 19.00 14.21 -8.62
CA ARG A 91 18.87 14.75 -7.27
C ARG A 91 19.04 16.26 -7.18
N GLU A 92 18.50 16.98 -8.16
CA GLU A 92 18.49 18.43 -8.19
C GLU A 92 17.76 18.98 -6.94
N ALA A 93 18.24 20.10 -6.38
CA ALA A 93 17.62 20.68 -5.18
C ALA A 93 16.15 21.04 -5.40
N SER A 94 15.79 21.53 -6.60
CA SER A 94 14.42 21.81 -7.01
C SER A 94 13.52 20.56 -7.02
N PHE A 95 14.07 19.41 -7.37
CA PHE A 95 13.38 18.12 -7.28
C PHE A 95 13.16 17.70 -5.83
N LEU A 96 14.22 17.74 -5.01
CA LEU A 96 14.15 17.31 -3.61
C LEU A 96 13.18 18.15 -2.77
N GLN A 97 12.96 19.40 -3.14
CA GLN A 97 11.96 20.27 -2.53
C GLN A 97 10.51 19.91 -2.91
N LYS A 98 10.31 19.21 -4.03
CA LYS A 98 8.97 18.83 -4.51
C LYS A 98 8.50 17.48 -4.04
N ILE A 99 9.38 16.66 -3.47
CA ILE A 99 9.05 15.29 -3.05
C ILE A 99 9.36 15.05 -1.59
N THR A 100 8.70 14.05 -1.04
CA THR A 100 9.10 13.43 0.23
C THR A 100 8.99 11.92 0.16
N LEU A 101 9.82 11.21 0.94
CA LEU A 101 9.73 9.76 1.13
C LEU A 101 9.68 9.47 2.64
N VAL A 102 8.56 8.94 3.08
CA VAL A 102 8.39 8.42 4.45
C VAL A 102 8.48 6.91 4.40
N MET A 103 9.35 6.33 5.21
CA MET A 103 9.50 4.88 5.36
C MET A 103 9.23 4.53 6.82
N GLY A 104 8.29 3.66 7.10
CA GLY A 104 7.85 3.34 8.46
C GLY A 104 8.96 2.90 9.43
N GLN A 105 10.09 2.42 8.88
CA GLN A 105 11.24 1.98 9.68
C GLN A 105 12.42 2.95 9.68
N LYS A 106 12.34 4.09 8.98
CA LYS A 106 13.42 5.09 8.91
C LYS A 106 12.95 6.40 9.52
N GLN A 107 13.83 6.99 10.33
CA GLN A 107 13.56 8.23 11.04
C GLN A 107 14.17 9.42 10.31
N GLN A 108 13.41 10.50 10.23
CA GLN A 108 13.85 11.82 9.76
C GLN A 108 14.12 12.75 10.96
N LEU A 109 13.45 12.48 12.09
CA LEU A 109 13.62 13.23 13.33
C LEU A 109 14.84 12.76 14.11
N ILE A 110 15.47 13.68 14.83
CA ILE A 110 16.65 13.40 15.66
C ILE A 110 16.18 12.82 17.00
N TRP A 111 16.60 11.59 17.28
CA TRP A 111 16.12 10.74 18.37
C TRP A 111 16.14 11.39 19.77
N ASP A 112 17.23 12.11 20.08
CA ASP A 112 17.45 12.71 21.39
C ASP A 112 16.91 14.14 21.53
N LEU A 113 16.50 14.77 20.43
CA LEU A 113 15.95 16.11 20.42
C LEU A 113 14.43 16.13 20.61
N PRO A 114 13.87 17.22 21.16
CA PRO A 114 12.44 17.51 21.07
C PRO A 114 11.98 17.55 19.60
N VAL A 115 10.72 17.15 19.36
CA VAL A 115 10.12 17.21 18.02
C VAL A 115 10.28 18.60 17.41
N LEU A 116 9.98 19.66 18.16
CA LEU A 116 10.07 21.05 17.73
C LEU A 116 11.46 21.43 17.20
N ASP A 117 12.52 20.97 17.89
CA ASP A 117 13.89 21.29 17.48
C ASP A 117 14.30 20.55 16.21
N SER A 118 13.90 19.28 16.07
CA SER A 118 14.07 18.53 14.81
C SER A 118 13.34 19.19 13.65
N LEU A 119 12.12 19.72 13.88
CA LEU A 119 11.36 20.44 12.86
C LEU A 119 11.99 21.78 12.46
N LYS A 120 12.61 22.51 13.41
CA LYS A 120 13.38 23.73 13.11
C LYS A 120 14.60 23.43 12.22
N ILE A 121 15.29 22.33 12.49
CA ILE A 121 16.41 21.88 11.66
C ILE A 121 15.91 21.56 10.24
N ASN A 122 14.82 20.81 10.12
CA ASN A 122 14.21 20.54 8.81
C ASN A 122 13.81 21.84 8.08
N ALA A 123 13.20 22.79 8.77
CA ALA A 123 12.84 24.08 8.18
C ALA A 123 14.08 24.84 7.64
N ALA A 124 15.17 24.80 8.37
CA ALA A 124 16.44 25.41 7.93
C ALA A 124 17.03 24.70 6.69
N VAL A 125 17.00 23.36 6.67
CA VAL A 125 17.46 22.53 5.52
C VAL A 125 16.67 22.84 4.25
N TYR A 126 15.34 23.01 4.38
CA TYR A 126 14.48 23.33 3.24
C TYR A 126 14.37 24.84 2.94
N GLY A 127 15.06 25.68 3.70
CA GLY A 127 15.03 27.15 3.53
C GLY A 127 13.65 27.77 3.76
N ILE A 128 12.85 27.23 4.68
CA ILE A 128 11.49 27.70 4.97
C ILE A 128 11.59 29.00 5.79
N PRO A 129 11.02 30.13 5.32
CA PRO A 129 11.01 31.37 6.10
C PRO A 129 10.26 31.23 7.42
N ASP A 130 10.72 31.92 8.47
CA ASP A 130 10.17 31.80 9.84
C ASP A 130 8.66 31.99 9.92
N ARG A 131 8.10 32.93 9.17
CA ARG A 131 6.65 33.19 9.11
C ARG A 131 5.90 31.97 8.59
N GLU A 132 6.38 31.38 7.49
CA GLU A 132 5.80 30.17 6.89
C GLU A 132 5.98 28.95 7.78
N TYR A 133 7.15 28.81 8.40
CA TYR A 133 7.42 27.75 9.38
C TYR A 133 6.39 27.76 10.50
N ARG A 134 6.18 28.92 11.14
CA ARG A 134 5.20 29.03 12.25
C ARG A 134 3.78 28.68 11.80
N ARG A 135 3.37 29.18 10.64
CA ARG A 135 2.05 28.91 10.07
C ARG A 135 1.85 27.41 9.80
N ARG A 136 2.82 26.78 9.14
CA ARG A 136 2.77 25.36 8.78
C ARG A 136 2.87 24.46 10.02
N LEU A 137 3.72 24.83 10.96
CA LEU A 137 3.86 24.14 12.23
C LEU A 137 2.53 24.11 13.00
N SER A 138 1.90 25.27 13.20
CA SER A 138 0.60 25.35 13.89
C SER A 138 -0.44 24.46 13.25
N LEU A 139 -0.57 24.53 11.93
CA LEU A 139 -1.55 23.78 11.18
C LEU A 139 -1.32 22.26 11.24
N LEU A 140 -0.08 21.82 10.99
CA LEU A 140 0.25 20.39 11.04
C LEU A 140 0.15 19.83 12.46
N THR A 141 0.45 20.66 13.49
CA THR A 141 0.27 20.27 14.89
C THR A 141 -1.18 20.01 15.22
N GLU A 142 -2.09 20.90 14.79
CA GLU A 142 -3.54 20.74 14.93
C GLU A 142 -4.05 19.51 14.21
N MET A 143 -3.75 19.37 12.91
CA MET A 143 -4.19 18.24 12.09
C MET A 143 -3.73 16.87 12.64
N LEU A 144 -2.56 16.81 13.28
CA LEU A 144 -1.97 15.58 13.83
C LEU A 144 -2.23 15.41 15.34
N SER A 145 -2.84 16.40 16.01
CA SER A 145 -3.09 16.43 17.46
C SER A 145 -1.81 16.18 18.27
N LEU A 146 -0.77 16.98 17.98
CA LEU A 146 0.57 16.87 18.61
C LEU A 146 0.94 18.07 19.51
N GLU A 147 -0.01 18.91 19.93
CA GLU A 147 0.21 20.16 20.68
C GLU A 147 1.06 19.91 21.94
N ASN A 148 0.73 18.86 22.68
CA ASN A 148 1.38 18.50 23.94
C ASN A 148 2.66 17.67 23.75
N LYS A 149 3.07 17.39 22.50
CA LYS A 149 4.18 16.48 22.18
C LYS A 149 5.37 17.18 21.53
N LEU A 150 5.22 18.44 21.10
CA LEU A 150 6.28 19.17 20.40
C LEU A 150 7.57 19.33 21.23
N ASN A 151 7.46 19.50 22.54
CA ASN A 151 8.60 19.66 23.45
C ASN A 151 9.12 18.33 24.02
N VAL A 152 8.52 17.20 23.62
CA VAL A 152 8.94 15.87 24.08
C VAL A 152 10.05 15.34 23.16
N PRO A 153 11.16 14.80 23.72
CA PRO A 153 12.18 14.12 22.92
C PRO A 153 11.58 12.96 22.11
N VAL A 154 11.98 12.82 20.83
CA VAL A 154 11.43 11.82 19.90
C VAL A 154 11.44 10.40 20.48
N ARG A 155 12.50 10.03 21.19
CA ARG A 155 12.65 8.71 21.87
C ARG A 155 11.57 8.41 22.92
N LYS A 156 10.90 9.42 23.46
CA LYS A 156 9.86 9.26 24.50
C LYS A 156 8.43 9.21 23.91
N LEU A 157 8.28 9.39 22.62
CA LEU A 157 7.00 9.27 21.94
C LEU A 157 6.60 7.80 21.77
N SER A 158 5.30 7.52 21.82
CA SER A 158 4.75 6.25 21.34
C SER A 158 5.02 6.08 19.85
N LEU A 159 4.88 4.87 19.32
CA LEU A 159 5.10 4.60 17.90
C LEU A 159 4.16 5.45 17.02
N GLY A 160 2.88 5.57 17.41
CA GLY A 160 1.90 6.38 16.69
C GLY A 160 2.21 7.89 16.75
N GLU A 161 2.55 8.41 17.92
CA GLU A 161 2.96 9.82 18.08
C GLU A 161 4.23 10.12 17.27
N ARG A 162 5.18 9.19 17.27
CA ARG A 162 6.41 9.32 16.48
C ARG A 162 6.10 9.34 15.00
N MET A 163 5.26 8.44 14.49
CA MET A 163 4.86 8.44 13.08
C MET A 163 4.17 9.74 12.67
N LYS A 164 3.29 10.27 13.52
CA LYS A 164 2.67 11.58 13.29
C LYS A 164 3.71 12.70 13.22
N ALA A 165 4.70 12.68 14.12
CA ALA A 165 5.78 13.66 14.10
C ALA A 165 6.71 13.51 12.87
N GLU A 166 6.98 12.28 12.41
CA GLU A 166 7.70 12.00 11.15
C GLU A 166 6.93 12.54 9.93
N LEU A 167 5.61 12.34 9.88
CA LEU A 167 4.76 12.93 8.84
C LEU A 167 4.78 14.46 8.88
N MET A 168 4.73 15.06 10.07
CA MET A 168 4.89 16.51 10.23
C MET A 168 6.21 17.01 9.63
N ALA A 169 7.32 16.34 9.94
CA ALA A 169 8.64 16.68 9.39
C ALA A 169 8.67 16.53 7.86
N ALA A 170 8.12 15.44 7.35
CA ALA A 170 8.08 15.13 5.93
C ALA A 170 7.23 16.12 5.11
N LEU A 171 6.22 16.75 5.74
CA LEU A 171 5.27 17.62 5.05
C LEU A 171 5.50 19.13 5.31
N LEU A 172 6.43 19.47 6.18
CA LEU A 172 6.72 20.85 6.56
C LEU A 172 7.10 21.73 5.38
N HIS A 173 7.79 21.18 4.37
CA HIS A 173 8.19 21.89 3.16
C HIS A 173 7.12 21.89 2.06
N GLN A 174 5.94 21.26 2.29
CA GLN A 174 4.80 21.16 1.38
C GLN A 174 5.17 20.52 0.03
N PRO A 175 5.62 19.26 0.01
CA PRO A 175 5.95 18.55 -1.22
C PRO A 175 4.73 18.36 -2.13
N GLN A 176 4.96 18.29 -3.44
CA GLN A 176 3.92 17.98 -4.44
C GLN A 176 3.64 16.47 -4.52
N VAL A 177 4.64 15.64 -4.21
CA VAL A 177 4.55 14.19 -4.29
C VAL A 177 5.03 13.56 -2.98
N LEU A 178 4.17 12.72 -2.41
CA LEU A 178 4.43 11.94 -1.21
C LEU A 178 4.60 10.46 -1.59
N PHE A 179 5.76 9.91 -1.26
CA PHE A 179 6.00 8.48 -1.30
C PHE A 179 5.95 7.95 0.12
N LEU A 180 4.97 7.09 0.40
CA LEU A 180 4.72 6.55 1.74
C LEU A 180 4.91 5.02 1.70
N ASP A 181 6.00 4.54 2.30
CA ASP A 181 6.32 3.12 2.37
C ASP A 181 5.92 2.56 3.74
N GLU A 182 4.73 1.97 3.79
CA GLU A 182 4.12 1.36 4.99
C GLU A 182 4.00 2.33 6.20
N PRO A 183 3.34 3.49 6.05
CA PRO A 183 3.33 4.52 7.07
C PRO A 183 2.52 4.15 8.33
N THR A 184 1.71 3.11 8.28
CA THR A 184 0.86 2.64 9.39
C THR A 184 1.36 1.35 10.03
N LEU A 185 2.50 0.82 9.55
CA LEU A 185 3.03 -0.46 10.01
C LEU A 185 3.37 -0.42 11.51
N GLY A 186 2.80 -1.37 12.25
CA GLY A 186 3.04 -1.53 13.69
C GLY A 186 2.31 -0.51 14.58
N LEU A 187 1.49 0.38 14.01
CA LEU A 187 0.65 1.29 14.77
C LEU A 187 -0.58 0.57 15.33
N ASP A 188 -1.08 1.03 16.48
CA ASP A 188 -2.40 0.63 16.98
C ASP A 188 -3.53 1.18 16.09
N VAL A 189 -4.74 0.62 16.24
CA VAL A 189 -5.90 0.93 15.39
C VAL A 189 -6.23 2.43 15.40
N ASN A 190 -6.17 3.09 16.56
CA ASN A 190 -6.48 4.51 16.67
C ASN A 190 -5.44 5.38 15.96
N ALA A 191 -4.16 5.04 16.11
CA ALA A 191 -3.08 5.73 15.41
C ALA A 191 -3.19 5.54 13.89
N GLN A 192 -3.53 4.34 13.41
CA GLN A 192 -3.78 4.08 11.99
C GLN A 192 -4.93 4.93 11.45
N VAL A 193 -6.06 5.00 12.17
CA VAL A 193 -7.21 5.85 11.80
C VAL A 193 -6.77 7.31 11.70
N GLY A 194 -6.09 7.83 12.73
CA GLY A 194 -5.62 9.21 12.72
C GLY A 194 -4.66 9.54 11.57
N VAL A 195 -3.76 8.62 11.20
CA VAL A 195 -2.86 8.79 10.06
C VAL A 195 -3.65 8.81 8.73
N ARG A 196 -4.65 7.93 8.57
CA ARG A 196 -5.50 7.90 7.37
C ARG A 196 -6.31 9.19 7.21
N GLU A 197 -6.95 9.65 8.27
CA GLU A 197 -7.72 10.89 8.26
C GLU A 197 -6.84 12.08 7.91
N PHE A 198 -5.68 12.18 8.53
CA PHE A 198 -4.70 13.21 8.25
C PHE A 198 -4.24 13.20 6.78
N LEU A 199 -3.87 12.05 6.22
CA LEU A 199 -3.42 11.95 4.82
C LEU A 199 -4.54 12.32 3.84
N ARG A 200 -5.78 11.93 4.12
CA ARG A 200 -6.96 12.32 3.32
C ARG A 200 -7.17 13.82 3.34
N GLU A 201 -7.18 14.44 4.53
CA GLU A 201 -7.36 15.88 4.68
C GLU A 201 -6.20 16.64 4.02
N TYR A 202 -4.97 16.19 4.19
CA TYR A 202 -3.80 16.80 3.58
C TYR A 202 -3.87 16.77 2.05
N ASN A 203 -4.23 15.62 1.45
CA ASN A 203 -4.42 15.52 0.00
C ASN A 203 -5.53 16.45 -0.49
N GLN A 204 -6.70 16.47 0.18
CA GLN A 204 -7.82 17.36 -0.19
C GLN A 204 -7.45 18.84 -0.11
N ARG A 205 -6.67 19.22 0.90
CA ARG A 205 -6.32 20.62 1.16
C ARG A 205 -5.22 21.15 0.24
N TYR A 206 -4.24 20.32 -0.08
CA TYR A 206 -3.04 20.74 -0.81
C TYR A 206 -2.93 20.16 -2.22
N GLY A 207 -3.81 19.24 -2.60
CA GLY A 207 -3.73 18.56 -3.89
C GLY A 207 -2.45 17.73 -4.07
N ALA A 208 -1.82 17.30 -2.97
CA ALA A 208 -0.57 16.54 -3.01
C ALA A 208 -0.82 15.14 -3.58
N THR A 209 0.02 14.71 -4.51
CA THR A 209 -0.03 13.36 -5.08
C THR A 209 0.57 12.36 -4.10
N VAL A 210 -0.07 11.23 -3.88
CA VAL A 210 0.39 10.22 -2.92
C VAL A 210 0.55 8.87 -3.60
N LEU A 211 1.73 8.27 -3.49
CA LEU A 211 1.98 6.87 -3.81
C LEU A 211 2.23 6.11 -2.51
N LEU A 212 1.27 5.26 -2.12
CA LEU A 212 1.20 4.60 -0.83
C LEU A 212 1.42 3.10 -0.98
N THR A 213 2.37 2.52 -0.25
CA THR A 213 2.39 1.08 0.00
C THR A 213 1.79 0.79 1.38
N SER A 214 0.99 -0.25 1.49
CA SER A 214 0.50 -0.75 2.78
C SER A 214 0.25 -2.25 2.73
N HIS A 215 0.44 -2.90 3.87
CA HIS A 215 -0.02 -4.27 4.13
C HIS A 215 -1.44 -4.30 4.74
N TYR A 216 -1.93 -3.15 5.21
CA TYR A 216 -3.28 -3.02 5.75
C TYR A 216 -4.23 -2.56 4.65
N MET A 217 -5.16 -3.44 4.27
CA MET A 217 -6.09 -3.11 3.20
C MET A 217 -7.03 -1.96 3.57
N ALA A 218 -7.29 -1.78 4.88
CA ALA A 218 -8.03 -0.63 5.38
C ALA A 218 -7.41 0.74 5.01
N ASP A 219 -6.08 0.82 4.83
CA ASP A 219 -5.43 2.05 4.36
C ASP A 219 -5.75 2.29 2.88
N ILE A 220 -5.71 1.23 2.09
CA ILE A 220 -5.94 1.27 0.64
C ILE A 220 -7.39 1.63 0.35
N THR A 221 -8.34 0.93 0.96
CA THR A 221 -9.78 1.20 0.76
C THR A 221 -10.21 2.57 1.26
N ALA A 222 -9.55 3.07 2.33
CA ALA A 222 -9.85 4.39 2.88
C ALA A 222 -9.27 5.55 2.08
N LEU A 223 -8.10 5.38 1.44
CA LEU A 223 -7.35 6.47 0.84
C LEU A 223 -7.30 6.41 -0.69
N CYS A 224 -7.26 5.22 -1.29
CA CYS A 224 -6.94 5.04 -2.70
C CYS A 224 -8.17 4.68 -3.52
N ARG A 225 -8.41 5.41 -4.61
CA ARG A 225 -9.40 5.04 -5.63
C ARG A 225 -8.79 4.16 -6.72
N ARG A 226 -7.48 4.26 -6.91
CA ARG A 226 -6.70 3.53 -7.91
C ARG A 226 -5.60 2.74 -7.22
N VAL A 227 -5.35 1.55 -7.73
CA VAL A 227 -4.30 0.65 -7.25
C VAL A 227 -3.46 0.14 -8.41
N ILE A 228 -2.16 0.02 -8.15
CA ILE A 228 -1.20 -0.62 -9.04
C ILE A 228 -0.70 -1.86 -8.32
N LEU A 229 -0.92 -3.04 -8.92
CA LEU A 229 -0.44 -4.31 -8.39
C LEU A 229 0.85 -4.72 -9.07
N ILE A 230 1.86 -5.03 -8.26
CA ILE A 230 3.15 -5.56 -8.72
C ILE A 230 3.41 -6.94 -8.12
N HIS A 231 3.84 -7.88 -8.95
CA HIS A 231 4.21 -9.24 -8.54
C HIS A 231 5.48 -9.65 -9.29
N GLU A 232 6.46 -10.20 -8.58
CA GLU A 232 7.77 -10.62 -9.14
C GLU A 232 8.44 -9.56 -10.03
N GLY A 233 8.31 -8.30 -9.65
CA GLY A 233 8.87 -7.16 -10.37
C GLY A 233 8.08 -6.73 -11.60
N GLN A 234 6.93 -7.32 -11.90
CA GLN A 234 6.09 -7.00 -13.05
C GLN A 234 4.77 -6.37 -12.59
N LEU A 235 4.24 -5.45 -13.39
CA LEU A 235 2.94 -4.85 -13.18
C LEU A 235 1.87 -5.81 -13.69
N ILE A 236 0.94 -6.22 -12.82
CA ILE A 236 -0.16 -7.15 -13.14
C ILE A 236 -1.52 -6.46 -13.24
N TYR A 237 -1.68 -5.31 -12.59
CA TYR A 237 -2.90 -4.51 -12.67
C TYR A 237 -2.58 -3.03 -12.42
N ASP A 238 -3.27 -2.15 -13.14
CA ASP A 238 -3.31 -0.71 -12.93
C ASP A 238 -4.72 -0.22 -13.25
N GLY A 239 -5.46 0.24 -12.25
CA GLY A 239 -6.84 0.68 -12.43
C GLY A 239 -7.55 0.98 -11.11
N SER A 240 -8.87 1.21 -11.17
CA SER A 240 -9.68 1.46 -9.99
C SER A 240 -9.77 0.23 -9.08
N LEU A 241 -10.00 0.46 -7.79
CA LEU A 241 -10.22 -0.62 -6.83
C LEU A 241 -11.50 -1.42 -7.17
N GLU A 242 -12.53 -0.75 -7.69
CA GLU A 242 -13.76 -1.40 -8.18
C GLU A 242 -13.48 -2.30 -9.37
N GLY A 243 -12.75 -1.82 -10.38
CA GLY A 243 -12.37 -2.61 -11.55
C GLY A 243 -11.47 -3.80 -11.20
N LEU A 244 -10.67 -3.71 -10.13
CA LEU A 244 -9.94 -4.85 -9.58
C LEU A 244 -10.90 -5.96 -9.11
N LEU A 245 -11.92 -5.59 -8.33
CA LEU A 245 -12.92 -6.54 -7.84
C LEU A 245 -13.73 -7.15 -8.99
N GLU A 246 -14.14 -6.36 -9.96
CA GLU A 246 -14.86 -6.85 -11.14
C GLU A 246 -14.03 -7.85 -11.95
N ARG A 247 -12.74 -7.57 -12.13
CA ARG A 247 -11.85 -8.41 -12.94
C ARG A 247 -11.45 -9.71 -12.25
N PHE A 248 -11.12 -9.66 -10.96
CA PHE A 248 -10.53 -10.79 -10.22
C PHE A 248 -11.47 -11.46 -9.23
N ALA A 249 -12.65 -10.88 -9.01
CA ALA A 249 -13.72 -11.44 -8.19
C ALA A 249 -15.08 -11.24 -8.89
N PRO A 250 -15.32 -11.93 -10.01
CA PRO A 250 -16.59 -11.83 -10.76
C PRO A 250 -17.76 -12.47 -10.02
N TYR A 251 -17.65 -12.63 -8.70
CA TYR A 251 -18.64 -13.24 -7.80
C TYR A 251 -18.97 -12.29 -6.64
N ARG A 252 -20.06 -12.61 -5.94
CA ARG A 252 -20.49 -12.02 -4.68
C ARG A 252 -20.45 -13.07 -3.58
N GLU A 253 -20.14 -12.64 -2.40
CA GLU A 253 -20.29 -13.46 -1.19
C GLU A 253 -21.73 -13.37 -0.73
N VAL A 254 -22.39 -14.54 -0.64
CA VAL A 254 -23.76 -14.69 -0.15
C VAL A 254 -23.70 -15.46 1.16
N GLN A 255 -23.99 -14.81 2.25
CA GLN A 255 -24.13 -15.43 3.56
C GLN A 255 -25.61 -15.67 3.81
N VAL A 256 -25.96 -16.93 4.04
CA VAL A 256 -27.32 -17.39 4.31
C VAL A 256 -27.38 -17.95 5.73
N GLU A 257 -28.29 -17.48 6.54
CA GLU A 257 -28.59 -18.03 7.84
C GLU A 257 -29.88 -18.87 7.76
N LEU A 258 -29.75 -20.16 7.99
CA LEU A 258 -30.85 -21.10 7.85
C LEU A 258 -31.61 -21.28 9.16
N ALA A 259 -32.93 -21.56 9.08
CA ALA A 259 -33.76 -21.85 10.27
C ALA A 259 -33.32 -23.10 11.01
N HIS A 260 -32.78 -24.06 10.26
CA HIS A 260 -32.30 -25.32 10.82
C HIS A 260 -30.90 -25.65 10.31
N PRO A 261 -29.99 -26.20 11.17
CA PRO A 261 -28.67 -26.60 10.73
C PRO A 261 -28.75 -27.68 9.67
N LEU A 262 -28.00 -27.52 8.59
CA LEU A 262 -27.85 -28.55 7.59
C LEU A 262 -27.08 -29.73 8.19
N PRO A 263 -27.46 -31.00 7.89
CA PRO A 263 -26.68 -32.14 8.30
C PRO A 263 -25.35 -32.17 7.51
N VAL A 264 -24.34 -31.50 8.04
CA VAL A 264 -23.03 -31.19 7.39
C VAL A 264 -22.27 -32.45 6.92
N GLN A 265 -22.67 -33.64 7.37
CA GLN A 265 -22.00 -34.91 7.04
C GLN A 265 -22.63 -35.66 5.84
N THR A 266 -23.66 -35.13 5.21
CA THR A 266 -24.29 -35.79 4.06
C THR A 266 -23.76 -35.17 2.75
N LEU A 267 -23.21 -36.00 1.86
CA LEU A 267 -22.86 -35.67 0.46
C LEU A 267 -24.00 -34.94 -0.27
N GLN A 268 -25.25 -35.15 0.14
CA GLN A 268 -26.45 -34.53 -0.39
C GLN A 268 -26.54 -33.03 -0.02
N ALA A 269 -26.20 -32.63 1.21
CA ALA A 269 -26.23 -31.24 1.62
C ALA A 269 -25.18 -30.39 0.88
N THR A 270 -23.98 -30.94 0.73
CA THR A 270 -22.90 -30.28 -0.04
C THR A 270 -23.27 -30.19 -1.52
N SER A 271 -23.89 -31.22 -2.09
CA SER A 271 -24.36 -31.23 -3.48
C SER A 271 -25.48 -30.20 -3.73
N LEU A 272 -26.44 -30.09 -2.78
CA LEU A 272 -27.47 -29.07 -2.86
C LEU A 272 -26.91 -27.65 -2.85
N LEU A 273 -26.05 -27.35 -1.87
CA LEU A 273 -25.43 -26.02 -1.73
C LEU A 273 -24.57 -25.67 -2.96
N SER A 274 -23.84 -26.64 -3.50
CA SER A 274 -23.01 -26.43 -4.72
C SER A 274 -23.84 -26.10 -5.96
N SER A 275 -25.16 -26.37 -5.96
CA SER A 275 -26.06 -25.96 -7.04
C SER A 275 -26.35 -24.45 -7.05
N TYR A 276 -26.12 -23.77 -5.92
CA TYR A 276 -26.29 -22.31 -5.78
C TYR A 276 -25.01 -21.53 -6.03
N GLY A 277 -23.83 -22.14 -5.82
CA GLY A 277 -22.54 -21.51 -6.00
C GLY A 277 -21.43 -22.34 -5.40
N GLU A 278 -20.21 -21.78 -5.40
CA GLU A 278 -19.07 -22.38 -4.71
C GLU A 278 -19.24 -22.23 -3.21
N VAL A 279 -19.24 -23.34 -2.48
CA VAL A 279 -19.39 -23.35 -1.01
C VAL A 279 -18.05 -23.00 -0.38
N GLU A 280 -17.97 -21.84 0.28
CA GLU A 280 -16.76 -21.39 0.95
C GLU A 280 -16.67 -21.94 2.38
N SER A 281 -17.77 -21.86 3.13
CA SER A 281 -17.87 -22.43 4.48
C SER A 281 -19.28 -22.75 4.88
N VAL A 282 -19.42 -23.74 5.78
CA VAL A 282 -20.68 -24.09 6.45
C VAL A 282 -20.35 -24.20 7.94
N ASP A 283 -21.01 -23.37 8.74
CA ASP A 283 -20.85 -23.35 10.20
C ASP A 283 -22.24 -23.36 10.86
N GLY A 284 -22.71 -24.60 11.23
CA GLY A 284 -24.02 -24.82 11.82
C GLY A 284 -25.16 -24.40 10.88
N GLN A 285 -25.79 -23.26 11.16
CA GLN A 285 -26.89 -22.69 10.37
C GLN A 285 -26.38 -21.66 9.34
N SER A 286 -25.15 -21.17 9.48
CA SER A 286 -24.57 -20.17 8.59
C SER A 286 -23.85 -20.84 7.41
N VAL A 287 -24.25 -20.47 6.21
CA VAL A 287 -23.67 -20.95 4.94
C VAL A 287 -23.13 -19.76 4.19
N ARG A 288 -21.88 -19.85 3.72
CA ARG A 288 -21.24 -18.83 2.90
C ARG A 288 -20.97 -19.40 1.51
N LEU A 289 -21.50 -18.72 0.51
CA LEU A 289 -21.42 -19.10 -0.90
C LEU A 289 -20.76 -17.99 -1.71
N LEU A 290 -19.97 -18.37 -2.71
CA LEU A 290 -19.51 -17.48 -3.76
C LEU A 290 -20.39 -17.68 -5.00
N VAL A 291 -21.14 -16.66 -5.35
CA VAL A 291 -22.11 -16.69 -6.44
C VAL A 291 -21.69 -15.73 -7.55
N GLN A 292 -21.63 -16.20 -8.78
CA GLN A 292 -21.28 -15.35 -9.93
C GLN A 292 -22.25 -14.16 -10.04
N ARG A 293 -21.71 -12.97 -10.31
CA ARG A 293 -22.50 -11.72 -10.37
C ARG A 293 -23.65 -11.81 -11.38
N GLU A 294 -23.41 -12.46 -12.53
CA GLU A 294 -24.39 -12.62 -13.61
C GLU A 294 -25.60 -13.50 -13.19
N SER A 295 -25.36 -14.50 -12.34
CA SER A 295 -26.39 -15.43 -11.88
C SER A 295 -26.99 -15.08 -10.52
N LEU A 296 -26.50 -14.01 -9.87
CA LEU A 296 -26.82 -13.68 -8.48
C LEU A 296 -28.32 -13.61 -8.21
N THR A 297 -29.07 -12.82 -8.98
CA THR A 297 -30.51 -12.64 -8.76
C THR A 297 -31.27 -13.96 -8.87
N GLY A 298 -30.96 -14.78 -9.89
CA GLY A 298 -31.61 -16.09 -10.06
C GLY A 298 -31.26 -17.05 -8.92
N THR A 299 -30.01 -17.06 -8.48
CA THR A 299 -29.55 -17.88 -7.37
C THR A 299 -30.21 -17.48 -6.05
N LEU A 300 -30.29 -16.17 -5.75
CA LEU A 300 -30.97 -15.69 -4.54
C LEU A 300 -32.44 -16.06 -4.52
N THR A 301 -33.13 -15.93 -5.66
CA THR A 301 -34.55 -16.34 -5.79
C THR A 301 -34.73 -17.83 -5.48
N ARG A 302 -33.83 -18.69 -5.98
CA ARG A 302 -33.86 -20.13 -5.71
C ARG A 302 -33.59 -20.44 -4.24
N ILE A 303 -32.56 -19.81 -3.63
CA ILE A 303 -32.23 -19.98 -2.21
C ILE A 303 -33.42 -19.66 -1.35
N LEU A 304 -34.10 -18.52 -1.58
CA LEU A 304 -35.27 -18.08 -0.79
C LEU A 304 -36.52 -18.95 -1.03
N ALA A 305 -36.63 -19.60 -2.19
CA ALA A 305 -37.76 -20.48 -2.50
C ALA A 305 -37.56 -21.92 -2.01
N GLU A 306 -36.32 -22.42 -1.97
CA GLU A 306 -35.98 -23.80 -1.73
C GLU A 306 -35.48 -24.06 -0.29
N LEU A 307 -35.01 -23.01 0.42
CA LEU A 307 -34.47 -23.13 1.78
C LEU A 307 -35.27 -22.24 2.76
N GLU A 308 -35.37 -22.70 4.01
CA GLU A 308 -35.92 -21.89 5.12
C GLU A 308 -34.82 -20.91 5.61
N VAL A 309 -34.82 -19.71 5.10
CA VAL A 309 -33.82 -18.65 5.36
C VAL A 309 -34.31 -17.73 6.47
N LEU A 310 -33.52 -17.54 7.53
CA LEU A 310 -33.75 -16.55 8.58
C LEU A 310 -33.18 -15.17 8.19
N ASP A 311 -31.96 -15.17 7.66
CA ASP A 311 -31.29 -13.93 7.21
C ASP A 311 -30.46 -14.22 5.95
N LEU A 312 -30.30 -13.18 5.11
CA LEU A 312 -29.52 -13.24 3.89
C LEU A 312 -28.75 -11.95 3.70
N LYS A 313 -27.46 -12.06 3.59
CA LYS A 313 -26.56 -10.94 3.36
C LYS A 313 -25.74 -11.16 2.09
N VAL A 314 -25.71 -10.15 1.21
CA VAL A 314 -24.89 -10.16 -0.01
C VAL A 314 -23.84 -9.07 0.10
N THR A 315 -22.57 -9.44 -0.03
CA THR A 315 -21.44 -8.52 0.05
C THR A 315 -20.46 -8.75 -1.10
N ASP A 316 -19.63 -7.76 -1.38
CA ASP A 316 -18.43 -8.00 -2.17
C ASP A 316 -17.44 -8.81 -1.31
N PRO A 317 -16.65 -9.70 -1.93
CA PRO A 317 -15.59 -10.40 -1.21
C PRO A 317 -14.59 -9.37 -0.64
N PRO A 318 -13.98 -9.66 0.52
CA PRO A 318 -12.95 -8.79 1.09
C PRO A 318 -11.83 -8.52 0.09
N VAL A 319 -11.45 -7.26 -0.06
CA VAL A 319 -10.39 -6.84 -1.01
C VAL A 319 -9.09 -7.58 -0.74
N GLU A 320 -8.78 -7.87 0.53
CA GLU A 320 -7.63 -8.65 0.97
C GLU A 320 -7.60 -10.05 0.35
N GLU A 321 -8.73 -10.72 0.32
CA GLU A 321 -8.85 -12.08 -0.23
C GLU A 321 -8.66 -12.07 -1.75
N VAL A 322 -9.28 -11.09 -2.42
CA VAL A 322 -9.14 -10.93 -3.87
C VAL A 322 -7.69 -10.68 -4.25
N ILE A 323 -7.05 -9.72 -3.60
CA ILE A 323 -5.63 -9.40 -3.84
C ILE A 323 -4.73 -10.59 -3.49
N GLY A 324 -5.01 -11.29 -2.37
CA GLY A 324 -4.29 -12.49 -1.98
C GLY A 324 -4.41 -13.61 -3.03
N ARG A 325 -5.57 -13.76 -3.66
CA ARG A 325 -5.81 -14.73 -4.76
C ARG A 325 -5.04 -14.32 -6.01
N VAL A 326 -5.12 -13.05 -6.40
CA VAL A 326 -4.35 -12.50 -7.55
C VAL A 326 -2.85 -12.77 -7.41
N PHE A 327 -2.29 -12.61 -6.21
CA PHE A 327 -0.87 -12.88 -5.98
C PHE A 327 -0.52 -14.37 -5.99
N ARG A 328 -1.43 -15.27 -5.59
CA ARG A 328 -1.22 -16.73 -5.68
C ARG A 328 -1.26 -17.24 -7.12
N THR A 329 -2.11 -16.65 -7.95
CA THR A 329 -2.28 -17.05 -9.36
C THR A 329 -1.36 -16.29 -10.33
N GLY A 330 -0.57 -15.32 -9.85
CA GLY A 330 0.29 -14.49 -10.69
C GLY A 330 -0.48 -13.58 -11.65
N GLY A 331 -1.75 -13.24 -11.32
CA GLY A 331 -2.61 -12.40 -12.15
C GLY A 331 -3.25 -13.13 -13.35
N VAL A 332 -3.11 -14.43 -13.43
CA VAL A 332 -3.85 -15.25 -14.40
C VAL A 332 -5.26 -15.46 -13.85
N SER A 333 -6.24 -14.86 -14.52
CA SER A 333 -7.69 -15.06 -14.27
C SER A 333 -8.19 -16.28 -15.03
#